data_f5f55793e372ac67ed80b596f96ffb1c
#
_entry.id   f5f55793e372ac67ed80b596f96ffb1c
#
_cell.length_a   1.000
_cell.length_b   1.000
_cell.length_c   1.000
_cell.angle_alpha   90.00
_cell.angle_beta   90.00
_cell.angle_gamma   90.00
#
_symmetry.space_group_name_H-M   'P 1'
#
loop_
_entity.id
_entity.type
_entity.pdbx_description
1 polymer ?
#
loop_
_entity_poly.entity_id
_entity_poly.type
_entity_poly.pdbx_seq_one_letter_code
_entity_poly.pdbx_strand_id
1 'polypeptide(L)'
;ETLSEIRNQTIRGEAQIRLGELMVSIRPMQVNGYFMGSLNQDGLSNDNIQIGLQYIEHIERTLNHGSLTSREVTVLREIEMLENMDLLSNYQLEELLDKIEVCAFNVEHAQLQVPESLRTCPVTLCEPEDGVFMRNSMNSNVCMLYDKMALIHLVKTRAAHPLSRESIAVSMIVGRDNCAFDLDRGNFVLKN
;
A
#
# COMPACT_ATOMS: atom_id res chain seq x y z
N GLU A 1 6.45 10.99 14.16
CA GLU A 1 7.33 11.64 15.16
C GLU A 1 6.56 12.76 15.87
N THR A 2 6.69 12.86 17.20
CA THR A 2 6.04 13.92 17.97
C THR A 2 6.76 15.26 17.76
N LEU A 3 6.02 16.37 17.89
CA LEU A 3 6.62 17.74 17.82
C LEU A 3 7.80 17.91 18.78
N SER A 4 7.80 17.25 19.92
CA SER A 4 8.91 17.25 20.88
C SER A 4 10.15 16.56 20.34
N GLU A 5 9.98 15.45 19.62
CA GLU A 5 11.08 14.73 18.98
C GLU A 5 11.67 15.54 17.82
N ILE A 6 10.81 16.12 16.98
CA ILE A 6 11.22 17.04 15.90
C ILE A 6 12.01 18.21 16.47
N ARG A 7 11.51 18.85 17.53
CA ARG A 7 12.19 19.96 18.20
C ARG A 7 13.55 19.55 18.76
N ASN A 8 13.63 18.39 19.40
CA ASN A 8 14.89 17.88 19.95
C ASN A 8 15.91 17.51 18.87
N GLN A 9 15.48 16.96 17.75
CA GLN A 9 16.33 16.67 16.60
C GLN A 9 16.81 17.97 15.96
N THR A 10 15.94 18.96 15.80
CA THR A 10 16.26 20.24 15.16
C THR A 10 17.23 21.09 16.01
N ILE A 11 17.19 21.01 17.34
CA ILE A 11 18.16 21.64 18.23
C ILE A 11 19.57 21.07 18.03
N ARG A 12 19.69 19.80 17.63
CA ARG A 12 20.96 19.11 17.39
C ARG A 12 21.53 19.32 15.97
N GLY A 13 20.77 19.97 15.06
CA GLY A 13 21.15 20.17 13.67
C GLY A 13 19.94 20.17 12.74
N GLU A 14 20.02 19.41 11.65
CA GLU A 14 18.93 19.27 10.68
C GLU A 14 18.07 18.06 11.04
N ALA A 15 16.73 18.26 11.13
CA ALA A 15 15.77 17.19 11.24
C ALA A 15 15.18 16.89 9.85
N GLN A 16 15.11 15.62 9.48
CA GLN A 16 14.44 15.15 8.27
C GLN A 16 13.20 14.36 8.64
N ILE A 17 12.05 14.79 8.10
CA ILE A 17 10.75 14.18 8.36
C ILE A 17 10.22 13.62 7.05
N ARG A 18 9.88 12.35 7.05
CA ARG A 18 9.24 11.69 5.91
C ARG A 18 7.73 11.64 6.10
N LEU A 19 7.00 12.17 5.12
CA LEU A 19 5.54 12.16 5.03
C LEU A 19 5.12 11.41 3.75
N GLY A 20 5.00 10.09 3.81
CA GLY A 20 4.79 9.30 2.61
C GLY A 20 5.94 9.48 1.60
N GLU A 21 5.64 10.06 0.43
CA GLU A 21 6.64 10.40 -0.59
C GLU A 21 7.34 11.73 -0.34
N LEU A 22 6.88 12.52 0.64
CA LEU A 22 7.41 13.84 0.95
C LEU A 22 8.61 13.72 1.90
N MET A 23 9.70 14.44 1.59
CA MET A 23 10.83 14.61 2.50
C MET A 23 10.93 16.09 2.88
N VAL A 24 10.68 16.38 4.15
CA VAL A 24 10.75 17.72 4.75
C VAL A 24 12.01 17.83 5.60
N SER A 25 12.84 18.83 5.36
CA SER A 25 14.02 19.13 6.16
C SER A 25 13.78 20.40 6.98
N ILE A 26 14.09 20.36 8.27
CA ILE A 26 13.96 21.51 9.18
C ILE A 26 15.33 21.81 9.76
N ARG A 27 15.77 23.07 9.63
CA ARG A 27 17.08 23.55 10.11
C ARG A 27 16.91 24.75 11.04
N PRO A 28 17.76 24.88 12.06
CA PRO A 28 17.87 26.14 12.78
C PRO A 28 18.58 27.18 11.90
N MET A 29 17.99 28.37 11.80
CA MET A 29 18.66 29.49 11.14
C MET A 29 19.68 30.14 12.09
N GLN A 30 20.90 30.34 11.61
CA GLN A 30 22.00 30.86 12.43
C GLN A 30 21.81 32.32 12.85
N VAL A 31 20.97 33.09 12.16
CA VAL A 31 20.90 34.56 12.34
C VAL A 31 19.92 35.00 13.44
N ASN A 32 18.82 34.26 13.69
CA ASN A 32 17.79 34.71 14.65
C ASN A 32 17.23 33.59 15.54
N GLY A 33 17.79 32.39 15.55
CA GLY A 33 17.26 31.27 16.31
C GLY A 33 15.92 30.71 15.79
N TYR A 34 15.48 31.14 14.61
CA TYR A 34 14.28 30.62 13.96
C TYR A 34 14.57 29.30 13.27
N PHE A 35 13.53 28.47 13.15
CA PHE A 35 13.57 27.25 12.39
C PHE A 35 13.00 27.48 10.98
N MET A 36 13.63 26.89 9.97
CA MET A 36 13.21 26.98 8.59
C MET A 36 13.07 25.57 7.99
N GLY A 37 11.94 25.32 7.33
CA GLY A 37 11.66 24.07 6.64
C GLY A 37 11.90 24.20 5.14
N SER A 38 12.28 23.09 4.51
CA SER A 38 12.39 22.96 3.07
C SER A 38 11.85 21.62 2.61
N LEU A 39 11.31 21.57 1.39
CA LEU A 39 10.74 20.39 0.76
C LEU A 39 11.52 20.06 -0.50
N ASN A 40 11.94 18.79 -0.65
CA ASN A 40 12.38 18.32 -1.95
C ASN A 40 11.16 18.11 -2.85
N GLN A 41 11.08 18.86 -3.95
CA GLN A 41 9.93 18.86 -4.86
C GLN A 41 10.13 17.94 -6.08
N ASP A 42 11.26 17.26 -6.19
CA ASP A 42 11.59 16.43 -7.34
C ASP A 42 10.60 15.24 -7.45
N GLY A 43 9.90 15.17 -8.57
CA GLY A 43 8.98 14.07 -8.88
C GLY A 43 7.62 14.11 -8.16
N LEU A 44 7.32 15.17 -7.40
CA LEU A 44 6.05 15.32 -6.69
C LEU A 44 4.95 15.94 -7.55
N SER A 45 3.70 15.54 -7.29
CA SER A 45 2.51 16.21 -7.83
C SER A 45 2.32 17.59 -7.18
N ASN A 46 1.61 18.49 -7.88
CA ASN A 46 1.30 19.82 -7.33
C ASN A 46 0.53 19.75 -6.00
N ASP A 47 -0.38 18.78 -5.87
CA ASP A 47 -1.17 18.59 -4.64
C ASP A 47 -0.28 18.19 -3.47
N ASN A 48 0.66 17.27 -3.71
CA ASN A 48 1.64 16.83 -2.70
C ASN A 48 2.59 17.97 -2.31
N ILE A 49 3.02 18.80 -3.26
CA ILE A 49 3.82 19.99 -2.98
C ILE A 49 3.06 20.95 -2.07
N GLN A 50 1.78 21.22 -2.34
CA GLN A 50 0.94 22.10 -1.50
C GLN A 50 0.77 21.55 -0.09
N ILE A 51 0.54 20.25 0.06
CA ILE A 51 0.45 19.59 1.38
C ILE A 51 1.77 19.73 2.13
N GLY A 52 2.90 19.48 1.46
CA GLY A 52 4.23 19.62 2.05
C GLY A 52 4.55 21.05 2.50
N LEU A 53 4.19 22.06 1.72
CA LEU A 53 4.39 23.47 2.06
C LEU A 53 3.51 23.90 3.25
N GLN A 54 2.25 23.46 3.30
CA GLN A 54 1.37 23.71 4.46
C GLN A 54 1.91 23.08 5.74
N TYR A 55 2.47 21.87 5.64
CA TYR A 55 3.11 21.19 6.76
C TYR A 55 4.34 21.95 7.25
N ILE A 56 5.20 22.43 6.34
CA ILE A 56 6.38 23.24 6.67
C ILE A 56 5.94 24.52 7.39
N GLU A 57 5.00 25.27 6.85
CA GLU A 57 4.48 26.49 7.46
C GLU A 57 3.97 26.23 8.89
N HIS A 58 3.28 25.12 9.07
CA HIS A 58 2.77 24.73 10.38
C HIS A 58 3.89 24.43 11.38
N ILE A 59 4.91 23.63 10.98
CA ILE A 59 6.04 23.30 11.85
C ILE A 59 6.86 24.54 12.18
N GLU A 60 7.17 25.37 11.19
CA GLU A 60 7.88 26.64 11.41
C GLU A 60 7.17 27.53 12.41
N ARG A 61 5.85 27.68 12.26
CA ARG A 61 5.03 28.47 13.18
C ARG A 61 5.04 27.88 14.58
N THR A 62 4.92 26.57 14.73
CA THR A 62 4.93 25.90 16.03
C THR A 62 6.27 26.00 16.73
N LEU A 63 7.38 25.76 16.01
CA LEU A 63 8.71 25.81 16.57
C LEU A 63 9.14 27.25 16.94
N ASN A 64 8.70 28.25 16.16
CA ASN A 64 9.07 29.66 16.37
C ASN A 64 8.20 30.38 17.39
N HIS A 65 6.94 29.99 17.58
CA HIS A 65 5.98 30.70 18.45
C HIS A 65 5.54 29.93 19.70
N GLY A 66 5.88 28.67 19.84
CA GLY A 66 5.77 27.89 21.08
C GLY A 66 4.37 27.50 21.54
N SER A 67 3.28 27.91 20.87
CA SER A 67 1.91 27.51 21.18
C SER A 67 1.11 27.14 19.92
N LEU A 68 0.37 26.02 20.01
CA LEU A 68 -0.51 25.53 18.95
C LEU A 68 -1.90 26.15 19.09
N THR A 69 -2.44 26.72 18.03
CA THR A 69 -3.86 27.06 17.94
C THR A 69 -4.72 25.80 17.74
N SER A 70 -6.00 25.86 18.06
CA SER A 70 -6.93 24.73 17.84
C SER A 70 -6.98 24.27 16.38
N ARG A 71 -6.82 25.20 15.43
CA ARG A 71 -6.77 24.90 13.99
C ARG A 71 -5.51 24.13 13.62
N GLU A 72 -4.39 24.49 14.21
CA GLU A 72 -3.10 23.83 14.00
C GLU A 72 -3.09 22.41 14.56
N VAL A 73 -3.72 22.19 15.72
CA VAL A 73 -3.93 20.84 16.27
C VAL A 73 -4.78 19.98 15.33
N THR A 74 -5.81 20.55 14.70
CA THR A 74 -6.64 19.81 13.74
C THR A 74 -5.83 19.41 12.50
N VAL A 75 -5.05 20.32 11.92
CA VAL A 75 -4.19 20.05 10.77
C VAL A 75 -3.14 18.96 11.09
N LEU A 76 -2.52 19.01 12.27
CA LEU A 76 -1.58 17.97 12.71
C LEU A 76 -2.23 16.59 12.81
N ARG A 77 -3.45 16.51 13.34
CA ARG A 77 -4.19 15.25 13.39
C ARG A 77 -4.52 14.70 12.01
N GLU A 78 -4.90 15.56 11.08
CA GLU A 78 -5.15 15.15 9.69
C GLU A 78 -3.89 14.62 9.02
N ILE A 79 -2.74 15.27 9.22
CA ILE A 79 -1.45 14.81 8.72
C ILE A 79 -1.06 13.47 9.35
N GLU A 80 -1.18 13.33 10.66
CA GLU A 80 -0.90 12.09 11.38
C GLU A 80 -1.81 10.94 10.92
N MET A 81 -3.08 11.23 10.64
CA MET A 81 -4.00 10.24 10.05
C MET A 81 -3.56 9.82 8.64
N LEU A 82 -3.10 10.74 7.80
CA LEU A 82 -2.59 10.44 6.45
C LEU A 82 -1.31 9.60 6.50
N GLU A 83 -0.38 9.92 7.40
CA GLU A 83 0.83 9.12 7.63
C GLU A 83 0.51 7.69 8.06
N ASN A 84 -0.42 7.54 9.00
CA ASN A 84 -0.85 6.23 9.47
C ASN A 84 -1.56 5.42 8.38
N MET A 85 -2.32 6.07 7.51
CA MET A 85 -2.96 5.42 6.35
C MET A 85 -1.91 4.93 5.33
N ASP A 86 -0.88 5.72 5.05
CA ASP A 86 0.20 5.34 4.13
C ASP A 86 1.03 4.16 4.67
N LEU A 87 1.35 4.17 5.96
CA LEU A 87 2.07 3.08 6.63
C LEU A 87 1.24 1.78 6.61
N LEU A 88 -0.05 1.85 6.95
CA LEU A 88 -0.97 0.71 6.88
C LEU A 88 -1.11 0.19 5.45
N SER A 89 -1.21 1.07 4.46
CA SER A 89 -1.32 0.72 3.05
C SER A 89 -0.06 0.01 2.54
N ASN A 90 1.13 0.45 2.95
CA ASN A 90 2.39 -0.20 2.58
C ASN A 90 2.56 -1.56 3.27
N TYR A 91 2.21 -1.67 4.55
CA TYR A 91 2.23 -2.94 5.27
C TYR A 91 1.27 -3.97 4.65
N GLN A 92 0.05 -3.56 4.32
CA GLN A 92 -0.92 -4.42 3.64
C GLN A 92 -0.46 -4.85 2.25
N LEU A 93 0.24 -3.98 1.53
CA LEU A 93 0.81 -4.31 0.22
C LEU A 93 1.90 -5.38 0.36
N GLU A 94 2.82 -5.22 1.30
CA GLU A 94 3.88 -6.21 1.55
C GLU A 94 3.30 -7.56 1.95
N GLU A 95 2.36 -7.59 2.90
CA GLU A 95 1.67 -8.80 3.33
C GLU A 95 0.97 -9.52 2.16
N LEU A 96 0.35 -8.75 1.27
CA LEU A 96 -0.34 -9.28 0.10
C LEU A 96 0.65 -9.86 -0.93
N LEU A 97 1.77 -9.19 -1.17
CA LEU A 97 2.82 -9.69 -2.06
C LEU A 97 3.47 -10.97 -1.51
N ASP A 98 3.76 -11.01 -0.22
CA ASP A 98 4.29 -12.20 0.45
C ASP A 98 3.31 -13.37 0.35
N LYS A 99 2.02 -13.11 0.53
CA LYS A 99 0.98 -14.13 0.38
C LYS A 99 0.91 -14.69 -1.04
N ILE A 100 1.04 -13.85 -2.06
CA ILE A 100 1.08 -14.28 -3.46
C ILE A 100 2.29 -15.18 -3.70
N GLU A 101 3.48 -14.79 -3.22
CA GLU A 101 4.70 -15.59 -3.36
C GLU A 101 4.56 -16.97 -2.70
N VAL A 102 4.04 -17.01 -1.48
CA VAL A 102 3.84 -18.28 -0.73
C VAL A 102 2.81 -19.18 -1.38
N CYS A 103 1.76 -18.61 -1.98
CA CYS A 103 0.66 -19.37 -2.60
C CYS A 103 0.91 -19.72 -4.08
N ALA A 104 1.94 -19.16 -4.69
CA ALA A 104 2.27 -19.43 -6.08
C ALA A 104 2.74 -20.90 -6.29
N PHE A 105 2.37 -21.47 -7.42
CA PHE A 105 2.76 -22.82 -7.79
C PHE A 105 2.94 -22.94 -9.30
N ASN A 106 3.81 -23.88 -9.74
CA ASN A 106 3.98 -24.18 -11.15
C ASN A 106 2.77 -25.00 -11.65
N VAL A 107 2.09 -24.47 -12.66
CA VAL A 107 0.81 -25.02 -13.15
C VAL A 107 1.02 -26.35 -13.89
N GLU A 108 2.06 -26.47 -14.66
CA GLU A 108 2.40 -27.71 -15.39
C GLU A 108 2.70 -28.85 -14.40
N HIS A 109 3.55 -28.59 -13.40
CA HIS A 109 3.88 -29.58 -12.37
C HIS A 109 2.68 -29.95 -11.49
N ALA A 110 1.72 -29.04 -11.35
CA ALA A 110 0.51 -29.27 -10.58
C ALA A 110 -0.44 -30.27 -11.22
N GLN A 111 -0.32 -30.53 -12.53
CA GLN A 111 -1.15 -31.46 -13.31
C GLN A 111 -2.64 -31.28 -13.04
N LEU A 112 -3.12 -30.05 -13.18
CA LEU A 112 -4.52 -29.70 -12.94
C LEU A 112 -5.41 -30.41 -13.98
N GLN A 113 -6.13 -31.46 -13.56
CA GLN A 113 -7.06 -32.20 -14.41
C GLN A 113 -8.40 -31.47 -14.52
N VAL A 114 -8.40 -30.34 -15.20
CA VAL A 114 -9.57 -29.46 -15.36
C VAL A 114 -9.62 -28.95 -16.81
N PRO A 115 -10.79 -28.48 -17.27
CA PRO A 115 -10.91 -27.87 -18.59
C PRO A 115 -9.91 -26.71 -18.79
N GLU A 116 -9.44 -26.53 -20.02
CA GLU A 116 -8.49 -25.46 -20.40
C GLU A 116 -8.98 -24.06 -19.99
N SER A 117 -10.30 -23.82 -20.10
CA SER A 117 -10.92 -22.55 -19.71
C SER A 117 -10.70 -22.19 -18.24
N LEU A 118 -10.49 -23.17 -17.36
CA LEU A 118 -10.23 -22.97 -15.93
C LEU A 118 -8.73 -22.87 -15.63
N ARG A 119 -7.86 -23.21 -16.58
CA ARG A 119 -6.41 -23.00 -16.49
C ARG A 119 -5.96 -21.69 -17.11
N THR A 120 -6.89 -20.95 -17.72
CA THR A 120 -6.62 -19.67 -18.38
C THR A 120 -6.78 -18.51 -17.39
N CYS A 121 -5.75 -17.69 -17.23
CA CYS A 121 -5.79 -16.50 -16.41
C CYS A 121 -6.75 -15.45 -17.03
N PRO A 122 -7.69 -14.88 -16.29
CA PRO A 122 -8.65 -13.91 -16.83
C PRO A 122 -8.04 -12.55 -17.18
N VAL A 123 -6.80 -12.29 -16.78
CA VAL A 123 -6.07 -11.04 -17.07
C VAL A 123 -5.20 -11.18 -18.31
N THR A 124 -4.39 -12.24 -18.39
CA THR A 124 -3.46 -12.48 -19.50
C THR A 124 -4.09 -13.21 -20.66
N LEU A 125 -5.24 -13.88 -20.43
CA LEU A 125 -5.93 -14.77 -21.37
C LEU A 125 -5.08 -15.94 -21.87
N CYS A 126 -4.08 -16.32 -21.07
CA CYS A 126 -3.18 -17.44 -21.32
C CYS A 126 -3.14 -18.37 -20.10
N GLU A 127 -2.68 -19.61 -20.31
CA GLU A 127 -2.34 -20.52 -19.21
C GLU A 127 -1.04 -20.02 -18.58
N PRO A 128 -1.03 -19.75 -17.26
CA PRO A 128 0.17 -19.25 -16.57
C PRO A 128 1.19 -20.37 -16.36
N GLU A 129 2.48 -20.05 -16.39
CA GLU A 129 3.55 -20.94 -15.94
C GLU A 129 3.50 -21.08 -14.43
N ASP A 130 3.50 -19.94 -13.72
CA ASP A 130 3.28 -19.85 -12.28
C ASP A 130 1.91 -19.25 -12.01
N GLY A 131 1.08 -19.98 -11.29
CA GLY A 131 -0.31 -19.61 -10.99
C GLY A 131 -0.54 -19.35 -9.51
N VAL A 132 -1.55 -18.56 -9.23
CA VAL A 132 -2.06 -18.28 -7.89
C VAL A 132 -3.59 -18.32 -7.93
N PHE A 133 -4.21 -19.02 -6.98
CA PHE A 133 -5.65 -18.97 -6.83
C PHE A 133 -6.09 -17.72 -6.09
N MET A 134 -7.10 -17.04 -6.62
CA MET A 134 -7.76 -15.92 -5.97
C MET A 134 -9.27 -16.11 -5.99
N ARG A 135 -9.91 -15.82 -4.87
CA ARG A 135 -11.39 -15.85 -4.73
C ARG A 135 -12.01 -14.81 -5.66
N ASN A 136 -13.18 -15.12 -6.21
CA ASN A 136 -13.89 -14.22 -7.13
C ASN A 136 -14.43 -12.95 -6.46
N SER A 137 -14.63 -12.99 -5.15
CA SER A 137 -14.96 -11.85 -4.29
C SER A 137 -14.60 -12.18 -2.83
N MET A 138 -14.65 -11.19 -1.95
CA MET A 138 -14.36 -11.37 -0.52
C MET A 138 -15.20 -12.50 0.13
N ASN A 139 -16.43 -12.65 -0.27
CA ASN A 139 -17.36 -13.64 0.29
C ASN A 139 -17.59 -14.87 -0.61
N SER A 140 -16.91 -14.97 -1.74
CA SER A 140 -17.06 -16.10 -2.65
C SER A 140 -16.22 -17.29 -2.19
N ASN A 141 -16.78 -18.50 -2.30
CA ASN A 141 -16.03 -19.74 -2.16
C ASN A 141 -15.44 -20.23 -3.50
N VAL A 142 -15.80 -19.57 -4.61
CA VAL A 142 -15.27 -19.88 -5.94
C VAL A 142 -13.98 -19.10 -6.16
N CYS A 143 -12.98 -19.80 -6.71
CA CYS A 143 -11.66 -19.26 -7.02
C CYS A 143 -11.40 -19.36 -8.52
N MET A 144 -10.52 -18.48 -9.02
CA MET A 144 -9.94 -18.57 -10.35
C MET A 144 -8.43 -18.59 -10.28
N LEU A 145 -7.82 -19.19 -11.31
CA LEU A 145 -6.39 -19.21 -11.49
C LEU A 145 -5.93 -17.92 -12.16
N TYR A 146 -5.00 -17.22 -11.53
CA TYR A 146 -4.36 -16.02 -12.05
C TYR A 146 -2.89 -16.28 -12.34
N ASP A 147 -2.36 -15.65 -13.36
CA ASP A 147 -0.92 -15.54 -13.57
C ASP A 147 -0.29 -14.75 -12.40
N LYS A 148 0.77 -15.29 -11.82
CA LYS A 148 1.47 -14.72 -10.68
C LYS A 148 1.90 -13.27 -10.93
N MET A 149 2.56 -13.03 -12.08
CA MET A 149 3.09 -11.70 -12.40
C MET A 149 1.98 -10.70 -12.70
N ALA A 150 0.91 -11.13 -13.37
CA ALA A 150 -0.28 -10.29 -13.57
C ALA A 150 -0.95 -9.91 -12.26
N LEU A 151 -1.05 -10.85 -11.31
CA LEU A 151 -1.63 -10.59 -10.01
C LEU A 151 -0.74 -9.63 -9.18
N ILE A 152 0.58 -9.81 -9.18
CA ILE A 152 1.54 -8.88 -8.57
C ILE A 152 1.39 -7.47 -9.18
N HIS A 153 1.23 -7.37 -10.49
CA HIS A 153 1.02 -6.07 -11.15
C HIS A 153 -0.27 -5.39 -10.68
N LEU A 154 -1.40 -6.12 -10.65
CA LEU A 154 -2.67 -5.59 -10.14
C LEU A 154 -2.54 -5.06 -8.71
N VAL A 155 -1.87 -5.81 -7.85
CA VAL A 155 -1.66 -5.44 -6.44
C VAL A 155 -0.77 -4.21 -6.31
N LYS A 156 0.38 -4.17 -7.01
CA LYS A 156 1.31 -3.02 -6.98
C LYS A 156 0.70 -1.74 -7.53
N THR A 157 -0.18 -1.84 -8.52
CA THR A 157 -0.90 -0.70 -9.10
C THR A 157 -2.18 -0.34 -8.35
N ARG A 158 -2.48 -1.07 -7.25
CA ARG A 158 -3.73 -0.93 -6.48
C ARG A 158 -4.98 -1.04 -7.34
N ALA A 159 -4.92 -1.85 -8.40
CA ALA A 159 -6.05 -2.11 -9.26
C ALA A 159 -7.14 -2.89 -8.51
N ALA A 160 -8.39 -2.65 -8.88
CA ALA A 160 -9.52 -3.42 -8.37
C ALA A 160 -9.49 -4.86 -8.89
N HIS A 161 -10.09 -5.77 -8.11
CA HIS A 161 -10.30 -7.16 -8.51
C HIS A 161 -11.01 -7.22 -9.89
N PRO A 162 -10.50 -7.98 -10.86
CA PRO A 162 -11.03 -7.97 -12.23
C PRO A 162 -12.51 -8.31 -12.36
N LEU A 163 -13.02 -9.19 -11.48
CA LEU A 163 -14.41 -9.66 -11.51
C LEU A 163 -15.32 -8.85 -10.58
N SER A 164 -14.98 -8.76 -9.28
CA SER A 164 -15.87 -8.16 -8.28
C SER A 164 -15.73 -6.65 -8.14
N ARG A 165 -14.66 -6.05 -8.68
CA ARG A 165 -14.33 -4.64 -8.55
C ARG A 165 -14.02 -4.18 -7.12
N GLU A 166 -13.93 -5.10 -6.18
CA GLU A 166 -13.48 -4.86 -4.80
C GLU A 166 -11.96 -4.65 -4.75
N SER A 167 -11.48 -4.09 -3.65
CA SER A 167 -10.03 -4.08 -3.36
C SER A 167 -9.54 -5.51 -3.12
N ILE A 168 -8.39 -5.85 -3.69
CA ILE A 168 -7.78 -7.17 -3.48
C ILE A 168 -7.23 -7.23 -2.05
N ALA A 169 -7.65 -8.21 -1.27
CA ALA A 169 -7.25 -8.43 0.10
C ALA A 169 -6.47 -9.74 0.27
N VAL A 170 -5.63 -9.82 1.30
CA VAL A 170 -4.83 -11.01 1.63
C VAL A 170 -5.68 -12.28 1.76
N SER A 171 -6.88 -12.16 2.35
CA SER A 171 -7.82 -13.28 2.52
C SER A 171 -8.42 -13.81 1.22
N MET A 172 -8.27 -13.09 0.12
CA MET A 172 -8.71 -13.54 -1.20
C MET A 172 -7.67 -14.44 -1.89
N ILE A 173 -6.41 -14.38 -1.49
CA ILE A 173 -5.33 -15.20 -2.03
C ILE A 173 -5.33 -16.55 -1.31
N VAL A 174 -5.41 -17.63 -2.10
CA VAL A 174 -5.63 -18.99 -1.59
C VAL A 174 -4.50 -19.90 -2.06
N GLY A 175 -3.95 -20.67 -1.12
CA GLY A 175 -2.98 -21.71 -1.44
C GLY A 175 -3.62 -22.85 -2.25
N ARG A 176 -2.81 -23.50 -3.12
CA ARG A 176 -3.25 -24.62 -3.95
C ARG A 176 -3.93 -25.72 -3.14
N ASP A 177 -3.42 -26.06 -1.97
CA ASP A 177 -3.92 -27.14 -1.13
C ASP A 177 -5.29 -26.84 -0.53
N ASN A 178 -5.67 -25.58 -0.50
CA ASN A 178 -6.96 -25.11 0.00
C ASN A 178 -8.02 -24.96 -1.12
N CYS A 179 -7.67 -25.24 -2.37
CA CYS A 179 -8.59 -25.25 -3.50
C CYS A 179 -8.79 -26.67 -4.03
N ALA A 180 -10.01 -26.98 -4.44
CA ALA A 180 -10.35 -28.20 -5.17
C ALA A 180 -11.24 -27.89 -6.34
N PHE A 181 -11.16 -28.71 -7.39
CA PHE A 181 -12.09 -28.64 -8.49
C PHE A 181 -13.40 -29.35 -8.09
N ASP A 182 -14.50 -28.62 -8.15
CA ASP A 182 -15.85 -29.11 -7.91
C ASP A 182 -16.51 -29.46 -9.26
N LEU A 183 -16.69 -30.75 -9.51
CA LEU A 183 -17.28 -31.24 -10.75
C LEU A 183 -18.71 -30.78 -10.96
N ASP A 184 -19.51 -30.66 -9.88
CA ASP A 184 -20.91 -30.26 -9.96
C ASP A 184 -21.06 -28.78 -10.31
N ARG A 185 -20.15 -27.95 -9.79
CA ARG A 185 -20.12 -26.51 -10.06
C ARG A 185 -19.28 -26.12 -11.26
N GLY A 186 -18.42 -27.02 -11.74
CA GLY A 186 -17.49 -26.76 -12.83
C GLY A 186 -16.50 -25.63 -12.54
N ASN A 187 -16.09 -25.44 -11.29
CA ASN A 187 -15.20 -24.38 -10.83
C ASN A 187 -14.25 -24.86 -9.74
N PHE A 188 -13.18 -24.09 -9.52
CA PHE A 188 -12.39 -24.26 -8.30
C PHE A 188 -13.13 -23.66 -7.10
N VAL A 189 -13.14 -24.38 -6.01
CA VAL A 189 -13.78 -23.97 -4.75
C VAL A 189 -12.83 -24.15 -3.58
N LEU A 190 -13.06 -23.36 -2.53
CA LEU A 190 -12.38 -23.54 -1.26
C LEU A 190 -12.75 -24.90 -0.66
N LYS A 191 -11.75 -25.63 -0.14
CA LYS A 191 -11.99 -26.82 0.69
C LYS A 191 -12.51 -26.37 2.05
N ASN A 192 -13.56 -27.01 2.51
CA ASN A 192 -14.07 -26.85 3.87
C ASN A 192 -13.17 -27.56 4.88
#